data_df1d80e1b8fe445a1fd2e3397e7fb3c1
#
_entry.id   df1d80e1b8fe445a1fd2e3397e7fb3c1
#
_cell.length_a   1.000
_cell.length_b   1.000
_cell.length_c   1.000
_cell.angle_alpha   90.00
_cell.angle_beta   90.00
_cell.angle_gamma   90.00
#
_symmetry.space_group_name_H-M   'P 1'
#
loop_
_entity.id
_entity.type
_entity.pdbx_description
1 polymer ?
#
loop_
_entity_poly.entity_id
_entity_poly.type
_entity_poly.pdbx_seq_one_letter_code
_entity_poly.pdbx_strand_id
1 'polypeptide(L)'
;MTSPIRTERRGAVLEVTLDRPKANAIDAATSRIMGEVFAGFRDDPELRVAILTAAGDRFFSPGWDLKAAAAGEAPDSDYGVGGFGGLQELPGLNKPVICAINGLAFGGGFEIALSCDILIAAEHATFALPEINSGTVADAASIKLPRRIPFHVAMELLLTGRRIDAQEAKQWGL
;
A
#
# COMPACT_ATOMS: atom_id res chain seq x y z
N MET A 1 -19.65 7.59 -11.27
CA MET A 1 -18.78 6.49 -10.79
C MET A 1 -18.59 6.71 -9.29
N THR A 2 -18.69 5.66 -8.48
CA THR A 2 -18.36 5.74 -7.04
C THR A 2 -16.85 5.95 -6.85
N SER A 3 -16.46 6.74 -5.83
CA SER A 3 -15.05 6.94 -5.51
C SER A 3 -14.37 5.58 -5.23
N PRO A 4 -13.15 5.35 -5.72
CA PRO A 4 -12.37 4.15 -5.37
C PRO A 4 -11.88 4.14 -3.92
N ILE A 5 -12.07 5.24 -3.20
CA ILE A 5 -11.69 5.40 -1.81
C ILE A 5 -12.93 5.79 -1.01
N ARG A 6 -13.18 5.07 0.08
CA ARG A 6 -14.17 5.42 1.09
C ARG A 6 -13.45 5.85 2.36
N THR A 7 -14.00 6.88 3.00
CA THR A 7 -13.48 7.36 4.29
C THR A 7 -14.60 7.40 5.32
N GLU A 8 -14.28 7.01 6.55
CA GLU A 8 -15.16 7.15 7.70
C GLU A 8 -14.38 7.78 8.86
N ARG A 9 -14.99 8.79 9.51
CA ARG A 9 -14.38 9.39 10.69
C ARG A 9 -15.05 8.87 11.96
N ARG A 10 -14.25 8.34 12.88
CA ARG A 10 -14.71 7.89 14.20
C ARG A 10 -13.92 8.61 15.29
N GLY A 11 -14.45 9.75 15.73
CA GLY A 11 -13.73 10.62 16.65
C GLY A 11 -12.43 11.14 16.06
N ALA A 12 -11.29 10.80 16.64
CA ALA A 12 -9.96 11.18 16.19
C ALA A 12 -9.32 10.16 15.21
N VAL A 13 -10.07 9.12 14.79
CA VAL A 13 -9.61 8.08 13.86
C VAL A 13 -10.21 8.33 12.47
N LEU A 14 -9.36 8.29 11.44
CA LEU A 14 -9.79 8.24 10.05
C LEU A 14 -9.65 6.80 9.53
N GLU A 15 -10.75 6.17 9.16
CA GLU A 15 -10.74 4.91 8.44
C GLU A 15 -10.75 5.19 6.94
N VAL A 16 -9.79 4.62 6.22
CA VAL A 16 -9.63 4.75 4.76
C VAL A 16 -9.73 3.35 4.15
N THR A 17 -10.71 3.15 3.28
CA THR A 17 -10.93 1.87 2.60
C THR A 17 -10.69 2.04 1.11
N LEU A 18 -9.71 1.32 0.57
CA LEU A 18 -9.55 1.15 -0.87
C LEU A 18 -10.65 0.22 -1.39
N ASP A 19 -11.54 0.73 -2.22
CA ASP A 19 -12.70 0.00 -2.76
C ASP A 19 -12.77 0.16 -4.28
N ARG A 20 -11.84 -0.48 -4.97
CA ARG A 20 -11.75 -0.45 -6.42
C ARG A 20 -11.89 -1.86 -7.01
N PRO A 21 -13.12 -2.25 -7.43
CA PRO A 21 -13.36 -3.56 -8.03
C PRO A 21 -12.51 -3.78 -9.31
N LYS A 22 -12.00 -5.00 -9.56
CA LYS A 22 -12.29 -6.27 -8.87
C LYS A 22 -11.25 -6.64 -7.79
N ALA A 23 -10.08 -6.03 -7.77
CA ALA A 23 -8.95 -6.51 -6.97
C ALA A 23 -8.25 -5.40 -6.21
N ASN A 24 -8.81 -4.20 -6.16
CA ASN A 24 -8.17 -3.04 -5.54
C ASN A 24 -6.80 -2.69 -6.17
N ALA A 25 -6.67 -2.90 -7.49
CA ALA A 25 -5.52 -2.42 -8.25
C ALA A 25 -5.51 -0.88 -8.29
N ILE A 26 -4.34 -0.28 -8.34
CA ILE A 26 -4.15 1.17 -8.16
C ILE A 26 -3.57 1.77 -9.43
N ASP A 27 -4.26 2.78 -9.96
CA ASP A 27 -3.81 3.64 -11.05
C ASP A 27 -3.42 5.04 -10.53
N ALA A 28 -2.93 5.89 -11.40
CA ALA A 28 -2.54 7.25 -11.05
C ALA A 28 -3.71 8.08 -10.50
N ALA A 29 -4.92 7.90 -11.04
CA ALA A 29 -6.11 8.60 -10.54
C ALA A 29 -6.46 8.18 -9.11
N THR A 30 -6.40 6.87 -8.81
CA THR A 30 -6.63 6.34 -7.47
C THR A 30 -5.55 6.84 -6.49
N SER A 31 -4.29 6.85 -6.92
CA SER A 31 -3.17 7.34 -6.10
C SER A 31 -3.35 8.81 -5.72
N ARG A 32 -3.76 9.66 -6.67
CA ARG A 32 -4.04 11.08 -6.39
C ARG A 32 -5.15 11.25 -5.37
N ILE A 33 -6.26 10.53 -5.50
CA ILE A 33 -7.36 10.58 -4.53
C ILE A 33 -6.90 10.13 -3.14
N MET A 34 -6.13 9.04 -3.06
CA MET A 34 -5.54 8.60 -1.78
C MET A 34 -4.60 9.66 -1.20
N GLY A 35 -3.77 10.28 -2.02
CA GLY A 35 -2.85 11.35 -1.61
C GLY A 35 -3.60 12.55 -1.03
N GLU A 36 -4.70 12.97 -1.64
CA GLU A 36 -5.56 14.05 -1.12
C GLU A 36 -6.20 13.66 0.22
N VAL A 37 -6.68 12.42 0.37
CA VAL A 37 -7.26 11.92 1.62
C VAL A 37 -6.21 11.95 2.75
N PHE A 38 -4.99 11.43 2.50
CA PHE A 38 -3.95 11.42 3.52
C PHE A 38 -3.34 12.81 3.77
N ALA A 39 -3.30 13.69 2.79
CA ALA A 39 -2.95 15.09 3.01
C ALA A 39 -3.99 15.80 3.91
N GLY A 40 -5.28 15.58 3.67
CA GLY A 40 -6.34 16.07 4.54
C GLY A 40 -6.23 15.50 5.96
N PHE A 41 -5.90 14.20 6.11
CA PHE A 41 -5.63 13.60 7.42
C PHE A 41 -4.44 14.25 8.12
N ARG A 42 -3.35 14.48 7.41
CA ARG A 42 -2.16 15.16 7.93
C ARG A 42 -2.51 16.53 8.49
N ASP A 43 -3.30 17.29 7.78
CA ASP A 43 -3.57 18.70 8.04
C ASP A 43 -4.74 18.93 9.03
N ASP A 44 -5.63 17.95 9.26
CA ASP A 44 -6.74 18.05 10.20
C ASP A 44 -6.26 17.91 11.66
N PRO A 45 -6.29 18.98 12.49
CA PRO A 45 -5.79 18.92 13.87
C PRO A 45 -6.59 18.01 14.81
N GLU A 46 -7.81 17.64 14.42
CA GLU A 46 -8.68 16.77 15.23
C GLU A 46 -8.43 15.28 14.97
N LEU A 47 -7.78 14.92 13.86
CA LEU A 47 -7.42 13.55 13.55
C LEU A 47 -6.05 13.20 14.13
N ARG A 48 -5.94 12.01 14.74
CA ARG A 48 -4.74 11.54 15.42
C ARG A 48 -4.11 10.30 14.80
N VAL A 49 -4.92 9.45 14.18
CA VAL A 49 -4.47 8.19 13.57
C VAL A 49 -5.34 7.87 12.37
N ALA A 50 -4.74 7.27 11.35
CA ALA A 50 -5.49 6.69 10.24
C ALA A 50 -5.37 5.16 10.24
N ILE A 51 -6.43 4.49 9.77
CA ILE A 51 -6.44 3.05 9.49
C ILE A 51 -6.66 2.90 8.00
N LEU A 52 -5.74 2.25 7.30
CA LEU A 52 -5.88 1.90 5.91
C LEU A 52 -6.24 0.42 5.77
N THR A 53 -7.30 0.13 5.04
CA THR A 53 -7.71 -1.24 4.69
C THR A 53 -8.27 -1.28 3.26
N ALA A 54 -8.73 -2.43 2.81
CA ALA A 54 -9.35 -2.57 1.50
C ALA A 54 -10.69 -3.32 1.57
N ALA A 55 -11.54 -3.10 0.60
CA ALA A 55 -12.83 -3.78 0.50
C ALA A 55 -12.66 -5.25 0.08
N GLY A 56 -13.51 -6.11 0.64
CA GLY A 56 -13.48 -7.55 0.41
C GLY A 56 -12.52 -8.27 1.37
N ASP A 57 -12.26 -9.54 1.11
CA ASP A 57 -11.47 -10.42 1.97
C ASP A 57 -10.33 -11.13 1.22
N ARG A 58 -10.30 -11.00 -0.10
CA ARG A 58 -9.32 -11.68 -0.95
C ARG A 58 -8.10 -10.83 -1.27
N PHE A 59 -8.30 -9.54 -1.52
CA PHE A 59 -7.27 -8.63 -1.95
C PHE A 59 -7.22 -7.40 -1.03
N PHE A 60 -6.06 -7.15 -0.46
CA PHE A 60 -5.74 -5.80 -0.02
C PHE A 60 -5.43 -4.94 -1.26
N SER A 61 -4.38 -5.26 -2.00
CA SER A 61 -4.11 -4.70 -3.31
C SER A 61 -3.03 -5.52 -4.05
N PRO A 62 -3.18 -5.80 -5.34
CA PRO A 62 -2.13 -6.38 -6.18
C PRO A 62 -1.11 -5.33 -6.64
N GLY A 63 -1.26 -4.05 -6.25
CA GLY A 63 -0.43 -2.94 -6.68
C GLY A 63 -0.93 -2.26 -7.96
N TRP A 64 0.00 -1.92 -8.85
CA TRP A 64 -0.28 -1.14 -10.04
C TRP A 64 -1.28 -1.80 -10.98
N ASP A 65 -2.19 -1.00 -11.53
CA ASP A 65 -3.20 -1.47 -12.47
C ASP A 65 -2.58 -1.74 -13.85
N LEU A 66 -2.31 -3.01 -14.13
CA LEU A 66 -1.74 -3.44 -15.41
C LEU A 66 -2.62 -3.12 -16.62
N LYS A 67 -3.93 -2.85 -16.42
CA LYS A 67 -4.79 -2.37 -17.51
C LYS A 67 -4.56 -0.91 -17.79
N ALA A 68 -4.33 -0.10 -16.75
CA ALA A 68 -3.92 1.31 -16.91
C ALA A 68 -2.54 1.38 -17.60
N ALA A 69 -1.61 0.52 -17.18
CA ALA A 69 -0.31 0.37 -17.84
C ALA A 69 -0.45 0.02 -19.33
N ALA A 70 -1.26 -0.97 -19.68
CA ALA A 70 -1.53 -1.35 -21.06
C ALA A 70 -2.23 -0.24 -21.87
N ALA A 71 -2.94 0.67 -21.19
CA ALA A 71 -3.56 1.85 -21.79
C ALA A 71 -2.61 3.07 -21.89
N GLY A 72 -1.34 2.92 -21.49
CA GLY A 72 -0.31 3.96 -21.64
C GLY A 72 0.07 4.69 -20.34
N GLU A 73 -0.45 4.30 -19.17
CA GLU A 73 0.03 4.83 -17.90
C GLU A 73 1.47 4.33 -17.65
N ALA A 74 2.40 5.27 -17.51
CA ALA A 74 3.80 4.94 -17.26
C ALA A 74 4.08 4.74 -15.76
N PRO A 75 5.11 3.94 -15.38
CA PRO A 75 5.48 3.75 -13.98
C PRO A 75 5.87 5.05 -13.25
N ASP A 76 6.35 6.04 -13.98
CA ASP A 76 6.73 7.38 -13.52
C ASP A 76 5.64 8.43 -13.74
N SER A 77 4.38 8.01 -13.88
CA SER A 77 3.24 8.91 -13.98
C SER A 77 3.11 9.80 -12.74
N ASP A 78 2.45 10.94 -12.89
CA ASP A 78 2.11 11.79 -11.75
C ASP A 78 1.06 11.12 -10.86
N TYR A 79 1.49 10.61 -9.72
CA TYR A 79 0.66 9.99 -8.69
C TYR A 79 0.13 10.98 -7.63
N GLY A 80 0.44 12.28 -7.75
CA GLY A 80 0.00 13.32 -6.84
C GLY A 80 0.90 13.47 -5.60
N VAL A 81 0.41 14.24 -4.61
CA VAL A 81 1.18 14.71 -3.45
C VAL A 81 1.80 13.61 -2.59
N GLY A 82 1.23 12.43 -2.58
CA GLY A 82 1.69 11.30 -1.75
C GLY A 82 2.42 10.21 -2.52
N GLY A 83 2.67 10.40 -3.83
CA GLY A 83 3.24 9.37 -4.70
C GLY A 83 2.26 8.20 -4.91
N PHE A 84 2.78 7.07 -5.37
CA PHE A 84 1.96 5.89 -5.62
C PHE A 84 1.22 5.45 -4.35
N GLY A 85 -0.10 5.22 -4.48
CA GLY A 85 -0.97 4.86 -3.36
C GLY A 85 -1.12 5.94 -2.29
N GLY A 86 -0.67 7.17 -2.56
CA GLY A 86 -0.93 8.35 -1.75
C GLY A 86 -0.17 8.46 -0.43
N LEU A 87 0.72 7.49 -0.12
CA LEU A 87 1.46 7.44 1.16
C LEU A 87 2.97 7.30 1.00
N GLN A 88 3.44 6.83 -0.18
CA GLN A 88 4.85 6.49 -0.31
C GLN A 88 5.77 7.70 -0.16
N GLU A 89 5.31 8.86 -0.58
CA GLU A 89 6.08 10.10 -0.68
C GLU A 89 5.40 11.30 0.01
N LEU A 90 4.35 11.09 0.81
CA LEU A 90 3.59 12.18 1.41
C LEU A 90 4.44 12.96 2.42
N PRO A 91 4.80 14.22 2.13
CA PRO A 91 5.67 14.99 3.00
C PRO A 91 4.93 15.44 4.27
N GLY A 92 5.65 15.48 5.40
CA GLY A 92 5.17 16.06 6.64
C GLY A 92 4.07 15.28 7.35
N LEU A 93 3.82 14.03 6.98
CA LEU A 93 2.90 13.16 7.71
C LEU A 93 3.55 12.70 9.02
N ASN A 94 3.14 13.32 10.14
CA ASN A 94 3.66 13.05 11.49
C ASN A 94 2.64 12.31 12.38
N LYS A 95 1.60 11.75 11.77
CA LYS A 95 0.54 11.01 12.46
C LYS A 95 0.61 9.55 12.05
N PRO A 96 0.45 8.59 12.99
CA PRO A 96 0.54 7.18 12.67
C PRO A 96 -0.55 6.71 11.72
N VAL A 97 -0.15 5.81 10.81
CA VAL A 97 -1.05 5.08 9.93
C VAL A 97 -0.92 3.58 10.22
N ILE A 98 -2.04 2.96 10.55
CA ILE A 98 -2.14 1.51 10.76
C ILE A 98 -2.66 0.89 9.46
N CYS A 99 -1.96 -0.11 8.94
CA CYS A 99 -2.43 -0.88 7.79
C CYS A 99 -3.09 -2.17 8.25
N ALA A 100 -4.40 -2.31 8.01
CA ALA A 100 -5.14 -3.53 8.25
C ALA A 100 -5.26 -4.33 6.95
N ILE A 101 -4.36 -5.31 6.78
CA ILE A 101 -4.16 -6.05 5.53
C ILE A 101 -5.10 -7.26 5.53
N ASN A 102 -6.20 -7.14 4.80
CA ASN A 102 -7.31 -8.10 4.76
C ASN A 102 -7.17 -9.18 3.68
N GLY A 103 -6.03 -9.29 3.01
CA GLY A 103 -5.80 -10.27 1.96
C GLY A 103 -4.47 -10.10 1.27
N LEU A 104 -4.41 -10.44 -0.02
CA LEU A 104 -3.21 -10.37 -0.84
C LEU A 104 -2.71 -8.93 -0.97
N ALA A 105 -1.44 -8.68 -0.61
CA ALA A 105 -0.73 -7.41 -0.76
C ALA A 105 0.52 -7.63 -1.61
N PHE A 106 0.45 -7.32 -2.90
CA PHE A 106 1.53 -7.59 -3.86
C PHE A 106 2.02 -6.30 -4.51
N GLY A 107 3.30 -6.27 -4.87
CA GLY A 107 3.91 -5.14 -5.56
C GLY A 107 3.64 -3.83 -4.85
N GLY A 108 3.16 -2.82 -5.57
CA GLY A 108 2.77 -1.53 -5.00
C GLY A 108 1.78 -1.62 -3.83
N GLY A 109 0.96 -2.69 -3.74
CA GLY A 109 0.09 -2.93 -2.58
C GLY A 109 0.89 -3.27 -1.31
N PHE A 110 1.94 -4.07 -1.44
CA PHE A 110 2.85 -4.33 -0.33
C PHE A 110 3.69 -3.08 0.00
N GLU A 111 4.09 -2.30 -1.00
CA GLU A 111 4.83 -1.05 -0.80
C GLU A 111 4.03 0.00 -0.03
N ILE A 112 2.71 0.09 -0.27
CA ILE A 112 1.82 0.96 0.52
C ILE A 112 1.76 0.47 1.96
N ALA A 113 1.63 -0.83 2.21
CA ALA A 113 1.70 -1.38 3.55
C ALA A 113 3.02 -1.03 4.23
N LEU A 114 4.16 -1.16 3.53
CA LEU A 114 5.48 -0.75 4.03
C LEU A 114 5.60 0.77 4.28
N SER A 115 4.69 1.57 3.77
CA SER A 115 4.65 3.02 4.01
C SER A 115 3.84 3.38 5.25
N CYS A 116 3.14 2.42 5.85
CA CYS A 116 2.44 2.56 7.11
C CYS A 116 3.35 2.24 8.31
N ASP A 117 2.96 2.66 9.51
CA ASP A 117 3.76 2.54 10.73
C ASP A 117 3.54 1.20 11.44
N ILE A 118 2.29 0.72 11.47
CA ILE A 118 1.89 -0.54 12.12
C ILE A 118 1.16 -1.40 11.10
N LEU A 119 1.58 -2.66 10.99
CA LEU A 119 0.94 -3.63 10.10
C LEU A 119 0.18 -4.67 10.92
N ILE A 120 -1.09 -4.85 10.61
CA ILE A 120 -1.93 -5.92 11.14
C ILE A 120 -2.47 -6.70 9.95
N ALA A 121 -2.19 -7.98 9.88
CA ALA A 121 -2.59 -8.82 8.76
C ALA A 121 -3.58 -9.90 9.17
N ALA A 122 -4.55 -10.18 8.32
CA ALA A 122 -5.36 -11.38 8.43
C ALA A 122 -4.47 -12.63 8.26
N GLU A 123 -4.80 -13.72 8.92
CA GLU A 123 -4.01 -14.97 8.86
C GLU A 123 -3.80 -15.52 7.44
N HIS A 124 -4.78 -15.28 6.56
CA HIS A 124 -4.73 -15.70 5.17
C HIS A 124 -4.07 -14.66 4.24
N ALA A 125 -3.61 -13.53 4.78
CA ALA A 125 -2.91 -12.53 3.98
C ALA A 125 -1.58 -13.06 3.44
N THR A 126 -1.24 -12.64 2.23
CA THR A 126 0.02 -13.02 1.58
C THR A 126 0.68 -11.80 0.98
N PHE A 127 2.01 -11.82 0.94
CA PHE A 127 2.85 -10.71 0.50
C PHE A 127 3.81 -11.17 -0.59
N ALA A 128 4.08 -10.31 -1.57
CA ALA A 128 5.12 -10.54 -2.57
C ALA A 128 5.56 -9.23 -3.23
N LEU A 129 6.76 -9.24 -3.78
CA LEU A 129 7.31 -8.20 -4.65
C LEU A 129 7.66 -8.83 -6.00
N PRO A 130 6.65 -9.04 -6.88
CA PRO A 130 6.84 -9.82 -8.11
C PRO A 130 7.43 -9.00 -9.26
N GLU A 131 7.88 -7.77 -9.03
CA GLU A 131 8.38 -6.82 -10.01
C GLU A 131 9.50 -7.40 -10.87
N ILE A 132 10.37 -8.23 -10.28
CA ILE A 132 11.45 -8.94 -11.01
C ILE A 132 10.91 -9.80 -12.17
N ASN A 133 9.70 -10.34 -12.04
CA ASN A 133 9.08 -11.18 -13.06
C ASN A 133 8.44 -10.35 -14.20
N SER A 134 8.20 -9.06 -13.99
CA SER A 134 7.60 -8.14 -14.97
C SER A 134 8.61 -7.14 -15.55
N GLY A 135 9.88 -7.20 -15.11
CA GLY A 135 10.91 -6.29 -15.58
C GLY A 135 10.74 -4.86 -15.05
N THR A 136 10.02 -4.70 -13.94
CA THR A 136 9.84 -3.44 -13.22
C THR A 136 10.64 -3.44 -11.92
N VAL A 137 10.64 -2.33 -11.19
CA VAL A 137 11.34 -2.18 -9.92
C VAL A 137 10.31 -2.03 -8.80
N ALA A 138 10.51 -2.74 -7.69
CA ALA A 138 9.81 -2.51 -6.43
C ALA A 138 10.45 -1.27 -5.75
N ASP A 139 10.07 -0.08 -6.19
CA ASP A 139 10.80 1.17 -5.91
C ASP A 139 10.83 1.49 -4.41
N ALA A 140 9.68 1.73 -3.81
CA ALA A 140 9.61 2.01 -2.37
C ALA A 140 10.06 0.81 -1.52
N ALA A 141 9.76 -0.42 -1.93
CA ALA A 141 10.14 -1.62 -1.18
C ALA A 141 11.64 -1.85 -1.17
N SER A 142 12.37 -1.52 -2.23
CA SER A 142 13.83 -1.65 -2.29
C SER A 142 14.54 -0.83 -1.19
N ILE A 143 13.91 0.25 -0.74
CA ILE A 143 14.40 1.13 0.32
C ILE A 143 13.80 0.75 1.69
N LYS A 144 12.49 0.49 1.73
CA LYS A 144 11.74 0.34 3.00
C LYS A 144 11.88 -1.05 3.61
N LEU A 145 11.82 -2.10 2.79
CA LEU A 145 11.84 -3.48 3.28
C LEU A 145 13.16 -3.84 3.99
N PRO A 146 14.36 -3.53 3.45
CA PRO A 146 15.63 -3.83 4.14
C PRO A 146 15.84 -3.09 5.47
N ARG A 147 15.02 -2.08 5.74
CA ARG A 147 15.05 -1.34 7.01
C ARG A 147 14.12 -1.94 8.07
N ARG A 148 13.27 -2.89 7.70
CA ARG A 148 12.25 -3.49 8.57
C ARG A 148 12.53 -4.93 8.92
N ILE A 149 13.16 -5.68 8.00
CA ILE A 149 13.50 -7.10 8.17
C ILE A 149 14.98 -7.34 7.85
N PRO A 150 15.55 -8.50 8.21
CA PRO A 150 16.94 -8.81 7.90
C PRO A 150 17.26 -8.62 6.42
N PHE A 151 18.38 -7.96 6.13
CA PHE A 151 18.76 -7.56 4.77
C PHE A 151 18.72 -8.71 3.76
N HIS A 152 19.26 -9.89 4.12
CA HIS A 152 19.29 -11.03 3.19
C HIS A 152 17.89 -11.59 2.89
N VAL A 153 16.95 -11.52 3.86
CA VAL A 153 15.55 -11.90 3.63
C VAL A 153 14.87 -10.90 2.72
N ALA A 154 15.11 -9.61 2.94
CA ALA A 154 14.58 -8.56 2.05
C ALA A 154 15.10 -8.74 0.62
N MET A 155 16.40 -9.01 0.44
CA MET A 155 16.99 -9.26 -0.87
C MET A 155 16.45 -10.54 -1.52
N GLU A 156 16.23 -11.61 -0.75
CA GLU A 156 15.59 -12.81 -1.27
C GLU A 156 14.21 -12.51 -1.84
N LEU A 157 13.35 -11.80 -1.08
CA LEU A 157 12.01 -11.44 -1.53
C LEU A 157 12.04 -10.55 -2.79
N LEU A 158 12.92 -9.55 -2.83
CA LEU A 158 13.06 -8.65 -3.96
C LEU A 158 13.60 -9.34 -5.22
N LEU A 159 14.59 -10.23 -5.07
CA LEU A 159 15.28 -10.86 -6.21
C LEU A 159 14.57 -12.11 -6.73
N THR A 160 13.74 -12.75 -5.92
CA THR A 160 13.01 -13.97 -6.35
C THR A 160 11.53 -13.70 -6.63
N GLY A 161 10.96 -12.63 -6.06
CA GLY A 161 9.52 -12.35 -6.14
C GLY A 161 8.66 -13.41 -5.45
N ARG A 162 9.25 -14.24 -4.57
CA ARG A 162 8.49 -15.29 -3.88
C ARG A 162 7.45 -14.69 -2.94
N ARG A 163 6.44 -15.49 -2.67
CA ARG A 163 5.38 -15.14 -1.70
C ARG A 163 5.78 -15.55 -0.30
N ILE A 164 5.32 -14.76 0.68
CA ILE A 164 5.31 -15.11 2.09
C ILE A 164 3.88 -14.99 2.64
N ASP A 165 3.56 -15.78 3.63
CA ASP A 165 2.31 -15.66 4.37
C ASP A 165 2.45 -14.70 5.57
N ALA A 166 1.34 -14.45 6.27
CA ALA A 166 1.31 -13.57 7.42
C ALA A 166 2.17 -14.10 8.59
N GLN A 167 2.28 -15.42 8.73
CA GLN A 167 3.08 -16.03 9.78
C GLN A 167 4.58 -15.84 9.53
N GLU A 168 5.03 -16.08 8.30
CA GLU A 168 6.41 -15.82 7.92
C GLU A 168 6.76 -14.33 8.03
N ALA A 169 5.87 -13.44 7.56
CA ALA A 169 6.05 -12.00 7.70
C ALA A 169 6.25 -11.59 9.16
N LYS A 170 5.42 -12.12 10.08
CA LYS A 170 5.56 -11.90 11.52
C LYS A 170 6.87 -12.42 12.09
N GLN A 171 7.34 -13.59 11.64
CA GLN A 171 8.62 -14.16 12.09
C GLN A 171 9.80 -13.26 11.76
N TRP A 172 9.77 -12.56 10.64
CA TRP A 172 10.80 -11.61 10.24
C TRP A 172 10.66 -10.22 10.87
N GLY A 173 9.55 -9.96 11.61
CA GLY A 173 9.31 -8.68 12.29
C GLY A 173 8.63 -7.62 11.42
N LEU A 174 7.95 -8.05 10.37
CA LEU A 174 7.22 -7.16 9.47
C LEU A 174 5.87 -6.70 10.05
#